data_8fe34ae44093f9f19c9bf7ff42a954fd
#
_entry.id   8fe34ae44093f9f19c9bf7ff42a954fd
#
_cell.length_a   1.000
_cell.length_b   1.000
_cell.length_c   1.000
_cell.angle_alpha   90.00
_cell.angle_beta   90.00
_cell.angle_gamma   90.00
#
_symmetry.space_group_name_H-M   'P 1'
#
loop_
_entity.id
_entity.type
_entity.pdbx_description
1 polymer ?
#
loop_
_entity_poly.entity_id
_entity_poly.type
_entity_poly.pdbx_seq_one_letter_code
_entity_poly.pdbx_strand_id
1 'polypeptide(L)' 'MANAFIPIQELVVYKLARQLSDMAWNLYAGMTFEDKKLIGDQFLRATDSIGANIAEGYARFYYLDKVRFYYNARAS' A
#
# COMPACT_ATOMS: atom_id res chain seq x y z
N MET A 1 0.64 -24.73 -2.55
CA MET A 1 0.69 -24.19 -2.75
C MET A 1 0.84 -23.43 -3.54
N ALA A 2 0.87 -23.22 -3.62
CA ALA A 2 1.12 -22.68 -4.09
C ALA A 2 1.09 -21.81 -4.73
N ASN A 3 0.88 -21.36 -4.86
CA ASN A 3 0.97 -20.59 -5.39
C ASN A 3 1.50 -19.51 -5.44
N ALA A 4 1.84 -19.41 -5.40
CA ALA A 4 2.87 -18.40 -5.32
C ALA A 4 2.84 -17.39 -6.46
N PHE A 5 1.75 -17.31 -7.10
CA PHE A 5 1.58 -16.42 -8.23
C PHE A 5 1.10 -15.07 -7.71
N ILE A 6 1.98 -14.07 -7.70
CA ILE A 6 1.60 -12.70 -7.33
C ILE A 6 1.52 -11.89 -8.61
N PRO A 7 0.38 -11.26 -8.89
CA PRO A 7 0.27 -10.40 -10.09
C PRO A 7 1.30 -9.28 -10.06
N ILE A 8 1.80 -8.93 -11.24
CA ILE A 8 2.80 -7.86 -11.36
C ILE A 8 2.27 -6.55 -10.79
N GLN A 9 1.00 -6.26 -11.02
CA GLN A 9 0.37 -5.04 -10.52
C GLN A 9 0.40 -4.98 -8.99
N GLU A 10 0.18 -6.12 -8.33
CA GLU A 10 0.23 -6.18 -6.88
C GLU A 10 1.63 -5.92 -6.36
N LEU A 11 2.64 -6.49 -7.01
CA LEU A 11 4.03 -6.26 -6.66
C LEU A 11 4.39 -4.78 -6.81
N VAL A 12 3.94 -4.14 -7.87
CA VAL A 12 4.19 -2.71 -8.10
C VAL A 12 3.56 -1.88 -7.01
N VAL A 13 2.31 -2.19 -6.62
CA VAL A 13 1.61 -1.44 -5.59
C VAL A 13 2.34 -1.54 -4.25
N TYR A 14 2.73 -2.74 -3.85
CA TYR A 14 3.46 -2.92 -2.60
C TYR A 14 4.83 -2.25 -2.64
N LYS A 15 5.50 -2.31 -3.77
CA LYS A 15 6.79 -1.66 -3.94
C LYS A 15 6.66 -0.14 -3.79
N LEU A 16 5.64 0.45 -4.41
CA LEU A 16 5.41 1.88 -4.32
C LEU A 16 5.06 2.30 -2.90
N ALA A 17 4.23 1.52 -2.22
CA ALA A 17 3.88 1.80 -0.82
C ALA A 17 5.13 1.76 0.06
N ARG A 18 6.01 0.80 -0.18
CA ARG A 18 7.26 0.69 0.57
C ARG A 18 8.21 1.85 0.27
N GLN A 19 8.30 2.26 -1.00
CA GLN A 19 9.12 3.40 -1.37
C GLN A 19 8.61 4.68 -0.71
N LEU A 20 7.29 4.85 -0.63
CA LEU A 20 6.70 5.98 0.06
C LEU A 20 7.10 5.99 1.53
N SER A 21 7.02 4.84 2.19
CA SER A 21 7.41 4.70 3.58
C SER A 21 8.89 5.02 3.79
N ASP A 22 9.75 4.51 2.91
CA ASP A 22 11.19 4.75 3.00
C ASP A 22 11.51 6.25 2.82
N MET A 23 10.85 6.90 1.88
CA MET A 23 11.02 8.33 1.67
C MET A 23 10.57 9.13 2.89
N ALA A 24 9.46 8.74 3.49
CA ALA A 24 8.95 9.40 4.68
C ALA A 24 9.91 9.26 5.87
N TRP A 25 10.48 8.07 6.05
CA TRP A 25 11.47 7.85 7.10
C TRP A 25 12.73 8.67 6.88
N ASN A 26 13.17 8.82 5.62
CA ASN A 26 14.32 9.65 5.30
C ASN A 26 14.04 11.12 5.62
N LEU A 27 12.86 11.60 5.27
CA LEU A 27 12.47 12.97 5.60
C LEU A 27 12.38 13.18 7.11
N TYR A 28 11.80 12.22 7.81
CA TYR A 28 11.69 12.27 9.27
C TYR A 28 13.07 12.32 9.92
N ALA A 29 14.00 11.49 9.43
CA ALA A 29 15.35 11.44 9.99
C ALA A 29 16.08 12.77 9.86
N GLY A 30 15.76 13.56 8.83
CA GLY A 30 16.35 14.90 8.64
C GLY A 30 15.68 16.01 9.42
N MET A 31 14.58 15.73 10.12
CA MET A 31 13.90 16.75 10.90
C MET A 31 14.65 17.08 12.17
N THR A 32 14.49 18.33 12.66
CA THR A 32 14.98 18.71 13.96
C THR A 32 14.22 17.98 15.06
N PHE A 33 14.79 17.97 16.27
CA PHE A 33 14.09 17.37 17.41
C PHE A 33 12.72 18.02 17.63
N GLU A 34 12.66 19.34 17.51
CA GLU A 34 11.39 20.06 17.69
C GLU A 34 10.37 19.67 16.64
N ASP A 35 10.79 19.60 15.38
CA ASP A 35 9.88 19.22 14.28
C ASP A 35 9.39 17.79 14.45
N LYS A 36 10.26 16.88 14.86
CA LYS A 36 9.84 15.51 15.13
C LYS A 36 8.78 15.47 16.23
N LYS A 37 8.97 16.29 17.25
CA LYS A 37 8.04 16.34 18.38
C LYS A 37 6.70 16.94 18.00
N LEU A 38 6.70 17.96 17.13
CA LEU A 38 5.48 18.67 16.78
C LEU A 38 4.69 17.94 15.68
N ILE A 39 5.34 17.48 14.63
CA ILE A 39 4.65 16.94 13.47
C ILE A 39 5.17 15.58 13.02
N GLY A 40 6.35 15.17 13.47
CA GLY A 40 7.03 14.00 12.93
C GLY A 40 6.22 12.71 13.05
N ASP A 41 5.67 12.46 14.23
CA ASP A 41 4.88 11.26 14.47
C ASP A 41 3.60 11.23 13.62
N GLN A 42 2.93 12.38 13.53
CA GLN A 42 1.75 12.49 12.69
C GLN A 42 2.08 12.31 11.22
N PHE A 43 3.22 12.84 10.79
CA PHE A 43 3.68 12.69 9.42
C PHE A 43 3.91 11.22 9.08
N LEU A 44 4.61 10.48 9.95
CA LEU A 44 4.86 9.07 9.71
C LEU A 44 3.57 8.26 9.72
N ARG A 45 2.68 8.52 10.66
CA ARG A 45 1.39 7.81 10.72
C ARG A 45 0.56 8.08 9.48
N ALA A 46 0.51 9.32 9.04
CA ALA A 46 -0.25 9.68 7.84
C ALA A 46 0.32 8.98 6.61
N THR A 47 1.64 8.94 6.50
CA THR A 47 2.30 8.29 5.37
C THR A 47 2.04 6.78 5.37
N ASP A 48 2.17 6.14 6.52
CA ASP A 48 1.90 4.72 6.65
C ASP A 48 0.44 4.41 6.33
N SER A 49 -0.47 5.27 6.77
CA SER A 49 -1.90 5.12 6.51
C SER A 49 -2.19 5.22 5.01
N ILE A 50 -1.56 6.15 4.31
CA ILE A 50 -1.71 6.27 2.86
C ILE A 50 -1.26 5.00 2.17
N GLY A 51 -0.07 4.50 2.51
CA GLY A 51 0.46 3.28 1.93
C GLY A 51 -0.44 2.08 2.19
N ALA A 52 -0.90 1.93 3.43
CA ALA A 52 -1.79 0.84 3.80
C ALA A 52 -3.12 0.92 3.06
N ASN A 53 -3.67 2.13 2.91
CA ASN A 53 -4.94 2.33 2.21
C ASN A 53 -4.81 2.02 0.73
N ILE A 54 -3.69 2.38 0.12
CA ILE A 54 -3.43 2.05 -1.28
C ILE A 54 -3.37 0.54 -1.46
N ALA A 55 -2.62 -0.15 -0.61
CA ALA A 55 -2.48 -1.59 -0.69
C ALA A 55 -3.81 -2.31 -0.45
N GLU A 56 -4.57 -1.86 0.55
CA GLU A 56 -5.87 -2.43 0.85
C GLU A 56 -6.86 -2.18 -0.28
N GLY A 57 -6.87 -0.97 -0.82
CA GLY A 57 -7.74 -0.64 -1.95
C GLY A 57 -7.45 -1.49 -3.16
N TYR A 58 -6.17 -1.71 -3.46
CA TYR A 58 -5.79 -2.59 -4.56
C TYR A 58 -6.23 -4.03 -4.31
N ALA A 59 -6.06 -4.51 -3.09
CA ALA A 59 -6.44 -5.88 -2.74
C ALA A 59 -7.95 -6.08 -2.92
N ARG A 60 -8.77 -5.09 -2.51
CA ARG A 60 -10.21 -5.13 -2.71
C ARG A 60 -10.57 -5.11 -4.19
N PHE A 61 -9.95 -4.24 -4.96
CA PHE A 61 -10.18 -4.15 -6.39
C PHE A 61 -9.88 -5.49 -7.06
N TYR A 62 -8.76 -6.09 -6.72
CA TYR A 62 -8.34 -7.36 -7.29
C TYR A 62 -9.32 -8.47 -6.94
N TYR A 63 -9.76 -8.49 -5.68
CA TYR A 63 -10.75 -9.48 -5.23
C TYR A 63 -12.07 -9.33 -5.98
N LEU A 64 -12.56 -8.11 -6.10
CA LEU A 64 -13.83 -7.86 -6.79
C LEU A 64 -13.75 -8.22 -8.27
N ASP A 65 -12.61 -7.95 -8.90
CA ASP A 65 -12.40 -8.30 -10.29
C ASP A 65 -12.46 -9.82 -10.48
N LYS A 66 -11.86 -10.58 -9.57
CA LYS A 66 -11.91 -12.03 -9.62
C LYS A 66 -13.33 -12.55 -9.43
N VAL A 67 -14.07 -11.97 -8.51
CA VAL A 67 -15.46 -12.35 -8.26
C VAL A 67 -16.30 -12.09 -9.50
N ARG A 68 -16.11 -10.93 -10.10
CA ARG A 68 -16.84 -10.58 -11.34
C ARG A 68 -16.52 -11.56 -12.47
N PHE A 69 -15.26 -11.86 -12.63
CA PHE A 69 -14.84 -12.84 -13.64
C PHE A 69 -15.49 -14.20 -13.41
N TYR A 70 -15.49 -14.64 -12.16
CA TYR A 70 -16.10 -15.92 -11.80
C TYR A 70 -17.58 -15.95 -12.14
N TYR A 71 -18.31 -14.91 -11.79
CA TYR A 71 -19.74 -14.87 -12.09
C TYR A 71 -20.00 -14.80 -13.58
N ASN A 72 -19.22 -14.06 -14.31
CA ASN A 72 -19.34 -13.99 -15.76
C ASN A 72 -19.08 -15.35 -16.39
N ALA A 73 -18.09 -16.07 -15.94
CA ALA A 73 -17.78 -17.41 -16.43
C ALA A 73 -18.92 -18.38 -16.15
N ARG A 74 -19.56 -18.26 -14.98
CA ARG A 74 -20.69 -19.13 -14.63
C ARG A 74 -21.90 -18.82 -15.49
N ALA A 75 -22.12 -17.56 -15.84
CA ALA A 75 -23.26 -17.15 -16.64
C ALA A 75 -23.13 -17.61 -18.09
N SER A 76 -21.92 -17.85 -18.55
CA SER A 76 -21.69 -18.35 -19.91
C SER A 76 -21.99 -19.83 -19.99
#